data_43bda378819da44bde76cb3d2bb2487c
#
_entry.id   43bda378819da44bde76cb3d2bb2487c
#
_cell.length_a   1.000
_cell.length_b   1.000
_cell.length_c   1.000
_cell.angle_alpha   90.00
_cell.angle_beta   90.00
_cell.angle_gamma   90.00
#
_symmetry.space_group_name_H-M   'P 1'
#
loop_
_entity.id
_entity.type
_entity.pdbx_description
1 polymer ?
#
loop_
_entity_poly.entity_id
_entity_poly.type
_entity_poly.pdbx_seq_one_letter_code
_entity_poly.pdbx_strand_id
1 'polypeptide(L)'
;MYISKSNFKTKSGKIYKAVLLRHSYREGKKTKKRTIANLSKCTKEEIAAIELALKHKHDLTNLASFSSSVKLKEGLSFGACFVILETAKKLGITSAIGNGREAKLAMWQIIARVLDQGSRLSAVRLAETHALASILDLKQGFTEDNLYKNLKWLNENQSKIEDKLFEKRNKNKTSNIFLYDVTSSYLEGTENELADWGYNRDGKKGKKQIVIGLLCDENGNPMSTQVFKGNTNNTSTFASQIKKAKNRFNCKKVIFIGD
;
A
#
# COMPACT_ATOMS: atom_id res chain seq x y z
N MET A 1 16.63 19.20 46.57
CA MET A 1 15.88 20.42 46.30
C MET A 1 14.51 20.05 45.71
N TYR A 2 13.48 20.86 45.90
CA TYR A 2 12.14 20.62 45.41
C TYR A 2 11.39 21.95 45.26
N ILE A 3 10.38 22.00 44.43
CA ILE A 3 9.48 23.17 44.28
C ILE A 3 8.30 23.04 45.26
N SER A 4 8.11 24.09 46.08
CA SER A 4 7.00 24.21 47.02
C SER A 4 6.01 25.26 46.51
N LYS A 5 4.78 24.83 46.22
CA LYS A 5 3.69 25.70 45.82
C LYS A 5 2.76 25.93 46.99
N SER A 6 2.44 27.17 47.32
CA SER A 6 1.53 27.52 48.40
C SER A 6 0.64 28.71 48.01
N ASN A 7 -0.58 28.70 48.50
CA ASN A 7 -1.54 29.78 48.31
C ASN A 7 -1.78 30.47 49.66
N PHE A 8 -1.65 31.77 49.67
CA PHE A 8 -1.92 32.60 50.87
C PHE A 8 -3.12 33.48 50.58
N LYS A 9 -4.11 33.48 51.47
CA LYS A 9 -5.27 34.36 51.42
C LYS A 9 -5.05 35.49 52.40
N THR A 10 -5.06 36.74 51.95
CA THR A 10 -4.94 37.90 52.82
C THR A 10 -6.27 38.17 53.55
N LYS A 11 -6.23 38.97 54.62
CA LYS A 11 -7.43 39.42 55.35
C LYS A 11 -8.44 40.16 54.44
N SER A 12 -7.96 40.74 53.35
CA SER A 12 -8.79 41.37 52.29
C SER A 12 -9.35 40.42 51.23
N GLY A 13 -9.19 39.10 51.40
CA GLY A 13 -9.71 38.07 50.48
C GLY A 13 -8.85 37.80 49.25
N LYS A 14 -7.77 38.53 49.00
CA LYS A 14 -6.90 38.34 47.82
C LYS A 14 -6.02 37.16 47.99
N ILE A 15 -5.97 36.30 46.96
CA ILE A 15 -5.16 35.05 46.96
C ILE A 15 -3.82 35.36 46.28
N TYR A 16 -2.73 35.11 46.98
CA TYR A 16 -1.37 35.13 46.43
C TYR A 16 -0.84 33.71 46.29
N LYS A 17 -0.28 33.41 45.14
CA LYS A 17 0.39 32.15 44.88
C LYS A 17 1.90 32.32 45.02
N ALA A 18 2.52 31.57 45.89
CA ALA A 18 3.96 31.57 46.03
C ALA A 18 4.53 30.23 45.52
N VAL A 19 5.54 30.32 44.68
CA VAL A 19 6.29 29.20 44.15
C VAL A 19 7.75 29.36 44.58
N LEU A 20 8.23 28.48 45.42
CA LEU A 20 9.55 28.57 46.03
C LEU A 20 10.39 27.32 45.73
N LEU A 21 11.64 27.54 45.33
CA LEU A 21 12.66 26.48 45.29
C LEU A 21 13.23 26.32 46.69
N ARG A 22 13.07 25.12 47.26
CA ARG A 22 13.52 24.80 48.62
C ARG A 22 14.48 23.64 48.66
N HIS A 23 15.38 23.68 49.67
CA HIS A 23 16.29 22.57 50.00
C HIS A 23 15.99 22.10 51.42
N SER A 24 15.76 20.78 51.56
CA SER A 24 15.68 20.14 52.88
C SER A 24 17.04 19.57 53.23
N TYR A 25 17.48 19.81 54.44
CA TYR A 25 18.74 19.27 55.01
C TYR A 25 18.51 18.85 56.45
N ARG A 26 19.31 17.93 56.94
CA ARG A 26 19.29 17.50 58.33
C ARG A 26 20.31 18.26 59.16
N GLU A 27 19.89 18.70 60.31
CA GLU A 27 20.76 19.27 61.34
C GLU A 27 20.47 18.53 62.63
N GLY A 28 21.36 17.62 63.01
CA GLY A 28 21.11 16.64 64.06
C GLY A 28 19.88 15.76 63.81
N LYS A 29 18.95 15.68 64.74
CA LYS A 29 17.69 14.90 64.62
C LYS A 29 16.58 15.64 63.91
N LYS A 30 16.75 16.95 63.57
CA LYS A 30 15.69 17.77 62.98
C LYS A 30 15.91 18.00 61.48
N THR A 31 14.83 17.95 60.68
CA THR A 31 14.85 18.32 59.25
C THR A 31 14.54 19.82 59.16
N LYS A 32 15.47 20.59 58.62
CA LYS A 32 15.31 22.02 58.31
C LYS A 32 15.11 22.22 56.82
N LYS A 33 14.40 23.34 56.49
CA LYS A 33 14.08 23.74 55.11
C LYS A 33 14.62 25.13 54.85
N ARG A 34 15.42 25.28 53.78
CA ARG A 34 15.96 26.57 53.34
C ARG A 34 15.34 26.92 51.98
N THR A 35 14.87 28.16 51.81
CA THR A 35 14.46 28.71 50.53
C THR A 35 15.72 29.14 49.77
N ILE A 36 15.88 28.61 48.54
CA ILE A 36 16.97 28.92 47.65
C ILE A 36 16.63 30.06 46.71
N ALA A 37 15.42 29.99 46.10
CA ALA A 37 14.96 31.02 45.20
C ALA A 37 13.41 31.19 45.26
N ASN A 38 12.93 32.36 44.87
CA ASN A 38 11.53 32.66 44.72
C ASN A 38 11.17 32.64 43.20
N LEU A 39 10.38 31.65 42.78
CA LEU A 39 9.98 31.42 41.38
C LEU A 39 8.58 31.93 41.08
N SER A 40 7.98 32.75 41.98
CA SER A 40 6.58 33.22 41.81
C SER A 40 6.38 34.14 40.61
N LYS A 41 7.46 34.68 40.05
CA LYS A 41 7.43 35.53 38.85
C LYS A 41 7.74 34.73 37.55
N CYS A 42 8.17 33.47 37.68
CA CYS A 42 8.45 32.63 36.52
C CYS A 42 7.16 32.18 35.84
N THR A 43 7.20 31.93 34.54
CA THR A 43 6.10 31.36 33.76
C THR A 43 5.84 29.91 34.17
N LYS A 44 4.71 29.36 33.75
CA LYS A 44 4.40 27.95 34.04
C LYS A 44 5.39 27.00 33.36
N GLU A 45 5.84 27.36 32.17
CA GLU A 45 6.79 26.61 31.34
C GLU A 45 8.18 26.59 32.00
N GLU A 46 8.65 27.73 32.51
CA GLU A 46 9.93 27.80 33.23
C GLU A 46 9.90 26.99 34.54
N ILE A 47 8.78 27.05 35.28
CA ILE A 47 8.61 26.25 36.50
C ILE A 47 8.61 24.73 36.14
N ALA A 48 7.93 24.34 35.07
CA ALA A 48 7.89 22.94 34.62
C ALA A 48 9.28 22.45 34.17
N ALA A 49 10.06 23.29 33.49
CA ALA A 49 11.44 22.96 33.10
C ALA A 49 12.34 22.75 34.35
N ILE A 50 12.20 23.60 35.38
CA ILE A 50 12.94 23.45 36.65
C ILE A 50 12.50 22.17 37.39
N GLU A 51 11.20 21.86 37.43
CA GLU A 51 10.69 20.60 38.02
C GLU A 51 11.27 19.37 37.31
N LEU A 52 11.33 19.40 35.99
CA LEU A 52 11.91 18.31 35.17
C LEU A 52 13.40 18.14 35.47
N ALA A 53 14.16 19.23 35.49
CA ALA A 53 15.58 19.22 35.81
C ALA A 53 15.86 18.68 37.24
N LEU A 54 15.04 19.06 38.22
CA LEU A 54 15.15 18.55 39.60
C LEU A 54 14.81 17.06 39.72
N LYS A 55 13.87 16.58 38.92
CA LYS A 55 13.47 15.16 38.86
C LYS A 55 14.61 14.30 38.33
N HIS A 56 15.32 14.77 37.30
CA HIS A 56 16.38 14.04 36.62
C HIS A 56 17.81 14.49 37.00
N LYS A 57 18.00 15.19 38.15
CA LYS A 57 19.27 15.74 38.60
C LYS A 57 20.40 14.71 38.82
N HIS A 58 20.07 13.42 38.97
CA HIS A 58 21.02 12.33 39.17
C HIS A 58 21.28 11.53 37.88
N ASP A 59 20.50 11.80 36.82
CA ASP A 59 20.63 11.15 35.53
C ASP A 59 20.40 12.17 34.42
N LEU A 60 21.47 12.90 34.10
CA LEU A 60 21.43 13.92 33.05
C LEU A 60 21.30 13.30 31.65
N THR A 61 21.54 12.01 31.51
CA THR A 61 21.31 11.30 30.23
C THR A 61 19.83 11.27 29.89
N ASN A 62 18.95 11.22 30.88
CA ASN A 62 17.51 11.36 30.67
C ASN A 62 17.05 12.78 30.27
N LEU A 63 17.82 13.81 30.59
CA LEU A 63 17.61 15.18 30.10
C LEU A 63 18.14 15.36 28.67
N ALA A 64 19.23 14.65 28.33
CA ALA A 64 19.75 14.58 26.96
C ALA A 64 18.89 13.72 26.04
N SER A 65 18.04 12.87 26.60
CA SER A 65 17.17 11.96 25.84
C SER A 65 15.89 12.62 25.27
N PHE A 66 15.89 13.94 25.08
CA PHE A 66 15.01 14.52 24.07
C PHE A 66 15.19 13.85 22.71
N SER A 67 16.36 13.31 22.43
CA SER A 67 16.62 12.47 21.26
C SER A 67 15.95 11.08 21.33
N SER A 68 15.65 10.53 22.50
CA SER A 68 15.00 9.22 22.64
C SER A 68 13.47 9.28 22.63
N SER A 69 12.86 10.46 22.75
CA SER A 69 11.44 10.66 22.53
C SER A 69 11.09 10.98 21.07
N VAL A 70 12.09 11.25 20.23
CA VAL A 70 11.92 11.34 18.78
C VAL A 70 11.88 9.93 18.23
N LYS A 71 10.69 9.37 18.11
CA LYS A 71 10.48 8.17 17.29
C LYS A 71 10.71 8.57 15.84
N LEU A 72 11.84 8.14 15.27
CA LEU A 72 12.00 8.15 13.82
C LEU A 72 10.85 7.32 13.23
N LYS A 73 9.91 7.99 12.61
CA LYS A 73 8.93 7.33 11.76
C LYS A 73 9.58 7.17 10.40
N GLU A 74 9.77 5.93 9.98
CA GLU A 74 10.16 5.63 8.63
C GLU A 74 9.11 6.22 7.67
N GLY A 75 9.55 7.02 6.70
CA GLY A 75 8.68 7.59 5.69
C GLY A 75 8.13 6.50 4.78
N LEU A 76 6.93 6.71 4.24
CA LEU A 76 6.35 5.78 3.28
C LEU A 76 7.21 5.74 2.00
N SER A 77 7.47 4.53 1.49
CA SER A 77 8.19 4.33 0.23
C SER A 77 7.37 4.91 -0.94
N PHE A 78 7.96 5.85 -1.66
CA PHE A 78 7.28 6.61 -2.72
C PHE A 78 7.79 6.24 -4.13
N GLY A 79 9.11 6.18 -4.33
CA GLY A 79 9.73 6.19 -5.66
C GLY A 79 9.28 5.05 -6.58
N ALA A 80 9.33 3.82 -6.10
CA ALA A 80 8.94 2.64 -6.89
C ALA A 80 7.45 2.70 -7.29
N CYS A 81 6.57 3.06 -6.36
CA CYS A 81 5.14 3.23 -6.63
C CYS A 81 4.88 4.31 -7.69
N PHE A 82 5.59 5.43 -7.61
CA PHE A 82 5.47 6.53 -8.55
C PHE A 82 5.89 6.11 -9.97
N VAL A 83 7.04 5.44 -10.11
CA VAL A 83 7.54 4.98 -11.42
C VAL A 83 6.58 4.02 -12.09
N ILE A 84 6.03 3.04 -11.32
CA ILE A 84 5.07 2.07 -11.85
C ILE A 84 3.77 2.78 -12.27
N LEU A 85 3.26 3.71 -11.46
CA LEU A 85 2.05 4.46 -11.78
C LEU A 85 2.22 5.33 -13.03
N GLU A 86 3.35 6.06 -13.16
CA GLU A 86 3.63 6.87 -14.34
C GLU A 86 3.82 6.00 -15.59
N THR A 87 4.44 4.83 -15.46
CA THR A 87 4.52 3.85 -16.55
C THR A 87 3.12 3.37 -16.96
N ALA A 88 2.27 3.03 -15.99
CA ALA A 88 0.89 2.63 -16.26
C ALA A 88 0.07 3.74 -16.95
N LYS A 89 0.30 5.01 -16.60
CA LYS A 89 -0.29 6.17 -17.29
C LYS A 89 0.17 6.27 -18.73
N LYS A 90 1.48 6.16 -18.97
CA LYS A 90 2.07 6.19 -20.33
C LYS A 90 1.53 5.08 -21.21
N LEU A 91 1.40 3.87 -20.66
CA LEU A 91 0.82 2.71 -21.35
C LEU A 91 -0.69 2.79 -21.53
N GLY A 92 -1.36 3.76 -20.90
CA GLY A 92 -2.80 3.94 -20.99
C GLY A 92 -3.62 3.07 -20.04
N ILE A 93 -2.98 2.32 -19.16
CA ILE A 93 -3.65 1.38 -18.24
C ILE A 93 -4.61 2.14 -17.32
N THR A 94 -4.16 3.25 -16.73
CA THR A 94 -5.00 4.05 -15.82
C THR A 94 -6.26 4.58 -16.50
N SER A 95 -6.16 5.06 -17.76
CA SER A 95 -7.30 5.56 -18.51
C SER A 95 -8.26 4.44 -18.95
N ALA A 96 -7.73 3.25 -19.23
CA ALA A 96 -8.55 2.09 -19.59
C ALA A 96 -9.36 1.55 -18.41
N ILE A 97 -8.74 1.47 -17.24
CA ILE A 97 -9.38 1.02 -16.00
C ILE A 97 -10.38 2.08 -15.49
N GLY A 98 -10.07 3.37 -15.60
CA GLY A 98 -10.93 4.49 -15.16
C GLY A 98 -10.48 5.12 -13.84
N ASN A 99 -11.39 5.90 -13.19
CA ASN A 99 -11.04 6.75 -12.05
C ASN A 99 -11.82 6.44 -10.75
N GLY A 100 -12.78 5.53 -10.76
CA GLY A 100 -13.58 5.18 -9.59
C GLY A 100 -12.77 4.44 -8.51
N ARG A 101 -13.39 4.21 -7.35
CA ARG A 101 -12.76 3.47 -6.25
C ARG A 101 -12.24 2.10 -6.71
N GLU A 102 -13.05 1.37 -7.47
CA GLU A 102 -12.67 0.04 -7.97
C GLU A 102 -11.47 0.13 -8.93
N ALA A 103 -11.41 1.16 -9.78
CA ALA A 103 -10.27 1.41 -10.65
C ALA A 103 -8.98 1.71 -9.84
N LYS A 104 -9.10 2.47 -8.76
CA LYS A 104 -7.97 2.76 -7.85
C LYS A 104 -7.49 1.49 -7.14
N LEU A 105 -8.41 0.65 -6.66
CA LEU A 105 -8.07 -0.64 -6.04
C LEU A 105 -7.41 -1.60 -7.06
N ALA A 106 -7.91 -1.65 -8.30
CA ALA A 106 -7.31 -2.42 -9.36
C ALA A 106 -5.88 -1.94 -9.67
N MET A 107 -5.69 -0.62 -9.75
CA MET A 107 -4.36 -0.02 -9.94
C MET A 107 -3.42 -0.35 -8.79
N TRP A 108 -3.91 -0.35 -7.55
CA TRP A 108 -3.15 -0.80 -6.39
C TRP A 108 -2.73 -2.26 -6.52
N GLN A 109 -3.64 -3.15 -6.88
CA GLN A 109 -3.31 -4.57 -7.04
C GLN A 109 -2.24 -4.81 -8.11
N ILE A 110 -2.29 -4.04 -9.22
CA ILE A 110 -1.25 -4.10 -10.27
C ILE A 110 0.10 -3.67 -9.71
N ILE A 111 0.14 -2.53 -9.02
CA ILE A 111 1.40 -1.99 -8.48
C ILE A 111 1.96 -2.87 -7.39
N ALA A 112 1.11 -3.34 -6.48
CA ALA A 112 1.52 -4.28 -5.44
C ALA A 112 2.09 -5.57 -6.02
N ARG A 113 1.52 -6.09 -7.12
CA ARG A 113 2.03 -7.30 -7.79
C ARG A 113 3.40 -7.09 -8.45
N VAL A 114 3.68 -5.88 -8.92
CA VAL A 114 4.99 -5.54 -9.49
C VAL A 114 6.04 -5.36 -8.39
N LEU A 115 5.66 -4.77 -7.26
CA LEU A 115 6.55 -4.53 -6.13
C LEU A 115 6.82 -5.78 -5.29
N ASP A 116 5.78 -6.54 -5.06
CA ASP A 116 5.80 -7.75 -4.23
C ASP A 116 4.82 -8.78 -4.82
N GLN A 117 5.32 -9.93 -5.24
CA GLN A 117 4.51 -10.98 -5.84
C GLN A 117 3.66 -11.76 -4.81
N GLY A 118 3.38 -11.14 -3.68
CA GLY A 118 2.65 -11.70 -2.56
C GLY A 118 1.15 -11.89 -2.77
N SER A 119 0.48 -12.32 -1.72
CA SER A 119 -0.98 -12.52 -1.66
C SER A 119 -1.77 -11.20 -1.63
N ARG A 120 -3.10 -11.29 -1.63
CA ARG A 120 -3.95 -10.11 -1.39
C ARG A 120 -3.72 -9.51 -0.01
N LEU A 121 -3.51 -10.35 1.00
CA LEU A 121 -3.16 -9.91 2.33
C LEU A 121 -1.80 -9.19 2.36
N SER A 122 -0.81 -9.69 1.61
CA SER A 122 0.47 -9.00 1.43
C SER A 122 0.27 -7.61 0.83
N ALA A 123 -0.59 -7.49 -0.19
CA ALA A 123 -0.91 -6.20 -0.79
C ALA A 123 -1.56 -5.20 0.20
N VAL A 124 -2.38 -5.68 1.15
CA VAL A 124 -2.92 -4.81 2.22
C VAL A 124 -1.81 -4.32 3.13
N ARG A 125 -0.91 -5.21 3.58
CA ARG A 125 0.23 -4.84 4.44
C ARG A 125 1.21 -3.90 3.74
N LEU A 126 1.44 -4.12 2.45
CA LEU A 126 2.30 -3.27 1.62
C LEU A 126 1.80 -1.82 1.58
N ALA A 127 0.49 -1.60 1.62
CA ALA A 127 -0.12 -0.27 1.64
C ALA A 127 0.25 0.54 2.91
N GLU A 128 0.60 -0.12 4.02
CA GLU A 128 1.00 0.55 5.27
C GLU A 128 2.41 1.15 5.18
N THR A 129 3.26 0.60 4.31
CA THR A 129 4.66 1.00 4.15
C THR A 129 4.91 1.82 2.88
N HIS A 130 3.93 1.94 2.00
CA HIS A 130 4.05 2.61 0.71
C HIS A 130 3.06 3.77 0.57
N ALA A 131 3.50 4.87 -0.05
CA ALA A 131 2.71 6.10 -0.19
C ALA A 131 1.57 6.02 -1.21
N LEU A 132 1.24 4.83 -1.72
CA LEU A 132 0.32 4.69 -2.83
C LEU A 132 -1.13 5.06 -2.48
N ALA A 133 -1.57 4.80 -1.27
CA ALA A 133 -2.89 5.23 -0.83
C ALA A 133 -3.07 6.75 -0.99
N SER A 134 -2.01 7.52 -0.72
CA SER A 134 -1.97 8.97 -0.93
C SER A 134 -1.92 9.34 -2.41
N ILE A 135 -1.13 8.62 -3.22
CA ILE A 135 -0.96 8.87 -4.66
C ILE A 135 -2.24 8.56 -5.45
N LEU A 136 -2.95 7.49 -5.09
CA LEU A 136 -4.21 7.09 -5.71
C LEU A 136 -5.43 7.77 -5.08
N ASP A 137 -5.25 8.61 -4.07
CA ASP A 137 -6.35 9.24 -3.34
C ASP A 137 -7.37 8.21 -2.81
N LEU A 138 -6.87 7.13 -2.23
CA LEU A 138 -7.66 6.14 -1.53
C LEU A 138 -7.87 6.61 -0.09
N LYS A 139 -8.81 7.54 0.12
CA LYS A 139 -9.09 8.15 1.44
C LYS A 139 -9.62 7.16 2.47
N GLN A 140 -10.31 6.12 2.02
CA GLN A 140 -10.78 5.05 2.88
C GLN A 140 -9.85 3.85 2.75
N GLY A 141 -9.47 3.28 3.88
CA GLY A 141 -8.74 2.03 3.92
C GLY A 141 -9.48 0.91 3.16
N PHE A 142 -8.78 -0.16 2.88
CA PHE A 142 -9.32 -1.35 2.24
C PHE A 142 -8.80 -2.60 2.93
N THR A 143 -9.57 -3.66 2.82
CA THR A 143 -9.27 -4.98 3.37
C THR A 143 -8.94 -5.96 2.26
N GLU A 144 -8.47 -7.14 2.63
CA GLU A 144 -8.28 -8.26 1.71
C GLU A 144 -9.57 -8.60 0.94
N ASP A 145 -10.73 -8.62 1.63
CA ASP A 145 -12.03 -8.86 1.00
C ASP A 145 -12.37 -7.82 -0.07
N ASN A 146 -11.99 -6.55 0.14
CA ASN A 146 -12.18 -5.53 -0.89
C ASN A 146 -11.34 -5.83 -2.13
N LEU A 147 -10.13 -6.36 -1.97
CA LEU A 147 -9.28 -6.74 -3.09
C LEU A 147 -9.83 -7.96 -3.84
N TYR A 148 -10.38 -8.96 -3.13
CA TYR A 148 -11.07 -10.09 -3.79
C TYR A 148 -12.32 -9.65 -4.55
N LYS A 149 -13.17 -8.79 -3.96
CA LYS A 149 -14.32 -8.21 -4.67
C LYS A 149 -13.88 -7.41 -5.91
N ASN A 150 -12.76 -6.72 -5.80
CA ASN A 150 -12.19 -5.97 -6.91
C ASN A 150 -11.67 -6.87 -8.04
N LEU A 151 -11.17 -8.09 -7.75
CA LEU A 151 -10.85 -9.08 -8.80
C LEU A 151 -12.10 -9.48 -9.59
N LYS A 152 -13.23 -9.65 -8.91
CA LYS A 152 -14.51 -9.92 -9.59
C LYS A 152 -14.91 -8.76 -10.49
N TRP A 153 -14.80 -7.52 -9.99
CA TRP A 153 -15.04 -6.33 -10.77
C TRP A 153 -14.11 -6.24 -12.01
N LEU A 154 -12.82 -6.56 -11.86
CA LEU A 154 -11.88 -6.63 -12.99
C LEU A 154 -12.31 -7.65 -14.02
N ASN A 155 -12.72 -8.85 -13.61
CA ASN A 155 -13.21 -9.88 -14.51
C ASN A 155 -14.47 -9.43 -15.27
N GLU A 156 -15.43 -8.79 -14.62
CA GLU A 156 -16.65 -8.25 -15.23
C GLU A 156 -16.37 -7.12 -16.23
N ASN A 157 -15.30 -6.35 -16.01
CA ASN A 157 -14.91 -5.24 -16.87
C ASN A 157 -13.75 -5.56 -17.82
N GLN A 158 -13.23 -6.79 -17.82
CA GLN A 158 -12.06 -7.19 -18.60
C GLN A 158 -12.17 -6.79 -20.08
N SER A 159 -13.25 -7.16 -20.73
CA SER A 159 -13.46 -6.86 -22.16
C SER A 159 -13.42 -5.36 -22.46
N LYS A 160 -14.08 -4.55 -21.65
CA LYS A 160 -14.08 -3.08 -21.80
C LYS A 160 -12.70 -2.46 -21.60
N ILE A 161 -11.92 -2.99 -20.66
CA ILE A 161 -10.56 -2.54 -20.38
C ILE A 161 -9.64 -2.89 -21.55
N GLU A 162 -9.72 -4.14 -22.05
CA GLU A 162 -8.97 -4.60 -23.20
C GLU A 162 -9.28 -3.77 -24.46
N ASP A 163 -10.56 -3.51 -24.74
CA ASP A 163 -11.01 -2.70 -25.89
C ASP A 163 -10.44 -1.28 -25.82
N LYS A 164 -10.54 -0.62 -24.67
CA LYS A 164 -9.95 0.73 -24.47
C LYS A 164 -8.43 0.77 -24.62
N LEU A 165 -7.73 -0.28 -24.15
CA LEU A 165 -6.28 -0.38 -24.32
C LEU A 165 -5.92 -0.56 -25.79
N PHE A 166 -6.67 -1.39 -26.50
CA PHE A 166 -6.48 -1.61 -27.94
C PHE A 166 -6.75 -0.33 -28.74
N GLU A 167 -7.88 0.33 -28.53
CA GLU A 167 -8.24 1.59 -29.19
C GLU A 167 -7.17 2.67 -28.97
N LYS A 168 -6.69 2.81 -27.75
CA LYS A 168 -5.66 3.80 -27.42
C LYS A 168 -4.36 3.56 -28.14
N ARG A 169 -3.95 2.30 -28.28
CA ARG A 169 -2.68 1.92 -28.93
C ARG A 169 -2.79 1.96 -30.46
N ASN A 170 -3.96 1.65 -30.99
CA ASN A 170 -4.18 1.46 -32.43
C ASN A 170 -5.02 2.56 -33.05
N LYS A 171 -5.01 3.80 -32.52
CA LYS A 171 -5.83 4.93 -32.98
C LYS A 171 -5.84 5.16 -34.51
N ASN A 172 -4.81 4.68 -35.26
CA ASN A 172 -4.68 4.86 -36.70
C ASN A 172 -4.05 3.63 -37.39
N LYS A 173 -4.03 2.45 -36.76
CA LYS A 173 -3.40 1.26 -37.33
C LYS A 173 -4.33 0.07 -37.24
N THR A 174 -4.46 -0.67 -38.32
CA THR A 174 -5.12 -1.98 -38.33
C THR A 174 -3.99 -3.01 -38.15
N SER A 175 -3.93 -3.66 -37.00
CA SER A 175 -3.01 -4.81 -36.84
C SER A 175 -3.57 -5.99 -37.63
N ASN A 176 -2.75 -6.60 -38.48
CA ASN A 176 -3.13 -7.77 -39.26
C ASN A 176 -2.42 -9.03 -38.77
N ILE A 177 -1.46 -8.90 -37.88
CA ILE A 177 -0.69 -10.01 -37.33
C ILE A 177 -0.96 -10.10 -35.85
N PHE A 178 -1.25 -11.28 -35.38
CA PHE A 178 -1.49 -11.59 -33.98
C PHE A 178 -0.58 -12.72 -33.53
N LEU A 179 0.06 -12.48 -32.42
CA LEU A 179 0.84 -13.50 -31.74
C LEU A 179 -0.06 -14.11 -30.66
N TYR A 180 -0.19 -15.41 -30.67
CA TYR A 180 -0.95 -16.13 -29.67
C TYR A 180 -0.17 -17.28 -29.13
N ASP A 181 -0.06 -17.32 -27.80
CA ASP A 181 0.56 -18.41 -27.09
C ASP A 181 -0.26 -18.83 -25.88
N VAL A 182 -0.11 -20.07 -25.47
CA VAL A 182 -0.74 -20.64 -24.29
C VAL A 182 0.32 -21.16 -23.34
N THR A 183 0.10 -20.92 -22.06
CA THR A 183 0.90 -21.49 -20.99
C THR A 183 0.00 -22.18 -19.97
N SER A 184 0.57 -23.04 -19.13
CA SER A 184 -0.15 -23.61 -18.00
C SER A 184 0.42 -23.10 -16.70
N SER A 185 -0.44 -22.97 -15.69
CA SER A 185 -0.05 -22.66 -14.33
C SER A 185 -0.66 -23.70 -13.40
N TYR A 186 0.18 -24.38 -12.61
CA TYR A 186 -0.30 -25.33 -11.62
C TYR A 186 -0.90 -24.62 -10.41
N LEU A 187 -1.75 -25.32 -9.68
CA LEU A 187 -2.43 -24.81 -8.48
C LEU A 187 -2.02 -25.61 -7.24
N GLU A 188 -1.75 -24.90 -6.18
CA GLU A 188 -1.52 -25.51 -4.87
C GLU A 188 -2.82 -25.78 -4.13
N GLY A 189 -3.88 -25.00 -4.43
CA GLY A 189 -5.21 -25.15 -3.84
C GLY A 189 -6.08 -26.18 -4.54
N THR A 190 -7.22 -26.49 -3.95
CA THR A 190 -8.22 -27.44 -4.42
C THR A 190 -9.48 -26.80 -4.96
N GLU A 191 -9.74 -25.55 -4.60
CA GLU A 191 -11.01 -24.84 -4.81
C GLU A 191 -10.99 -23.93 -6.06
N ASN A 192 -10.76 -24.51 -7.24
CA ASN A 192 -10.82 -23.74 -8.48
C ASN A 192 -11.59 -24.53 -9.55
N GLU A 193 -12.68 -23.99 -10.02
CA GLU A 193 -13.58 -24.63 -11.00
C GLU A 193 -12.92 -24.92 -12.35
N LEU A 194 -11.89 -24.15 -12.72
CA LEU A 194 -11.14 -24.34 -13.97
C LEU A 194 -9.95 -25.29 -13.80
N ALA A 195 -9.63 -25.66 -12.56
CA ALA A 195 -8.49 -26.51 -12.28
C ALA A 195 -8.78 -27.97 -12.70
N ASP A 196 -7.96 -28.50 -13.57
CA ASP A 196 -8.08 -29.88 -14.03
C ASP A 196 -6.70 -30.49 -14.32
N TRP A 197 -6.66 -31.81 -14.49
CA TRP A 197 -5.47 -32.54 -14.87
C TRP A 197 -5.17 -32.31 -16.35
N GLY A 198 -3.94 -31.92 -16.67
CA GLY A 198 -3.50 -31.65 -18.01
C GLY A 198 -2.01 -31.82 -18.18
N TYR A 199 -1.51 -31.57 -19.37
CA TYR A 199 -0.08 -31.57 -19.64
C TYR A 199 0.59 -30.43 -18.89
N ASN A 200 1.36 -30.80 -17.86
CA ASN A 200 2.04 -29.83 -17.00
C ASN A 200 3.46 -29.58 -17.54
N ARG A 201 3.64 -28.42 -18.17
CA ARG A 201 4.94 -28.00 -18.74
C ARG A 201 6.04 -27.87 -17.69
N ASP A 202 5.66 -27.53 -16.43
CA ASP A 202 6.60 -27.34 -15.31
C ASP A 202 7.05 -28.67 -14.67
N GLY A 203 6.58 -29.81 -15.17
CA GLY A 203 6.93 -31.15 -14.66
C GLY A 203 6.41 -31.41 -13.22
N LYS A 204 5.51 -30.63 -12.69
CA LYS A 204 4.92 -30.80 -11.34
C LYS A 204 3.90 -31.93 -11.33
N LYS A 205 4.33 -33.13 -10.95
CA LYS A 205 3.45 -34.29 -10.81
C LYS A 205 2.42 -34.07 -9.69
N GLY A 206 1.20 -34.57 -9.90
CA GLY A 206 0.16 -34.58 -8.86
C GLY A 206 -0.47 -33.20 -8.58
N LYS A 207 -0.35 -32.23 -9.48
CA LYS A 207 -0.98 -30.92 -9.36
C LYS A 207 -1.95 -30.67 -10.50
N LYS A 208 -3.14 -30.15 -10.18
CA LYS A 208 -4.06 -29.59 -11.17
C LYS A 208 -3.50 -28.28 -11.70
N GLN A 209 -3.92 -27.89 -12.89
CA GLN A 209 -3.48 -26.68 -13.56
C GLN A 209 -4.67 -25.91 -14.16
N ILE A 210 -4.41 -24.69 -14.57
CA ILE A 210 -5.23 -23.92 -15.51
C ILE A 210 -4.41 -23.63 -16.76
N VAL A 211 -5.07 -23.40 -17.88
CA VAL A 211 -4.42 -22.97 -19.13
C VAL A 211 -4.71 -21.49 -19.34
N ILE A 212 -3.70 -20.72 -19.66
CA ILE A 212 -3.77 -19.27 -19.86
C ILE A 212 -3.34 -18.97 -21.28
N GLY A 213 -4.23 -18.36 -22.07
CA GLY A 213 -3.92 -17.89 -23.41
C GLY A 213 -3.71 -16.37 -23.42
N LEU A 214 -2.67 -15.93 -24.11
CA LEU A 214 -2.31 -14.52 -24.29
C LEU A 214 -2.34 -14.19 -25.79
N LEU A 215 -3.16 -13.21 -26.16
CA LEU A 215 -3.21 -12.63 -27.49
C LEU A 215 -2.49 -11.30 -27.49
N CYS A 216 -1.50 -11.15 -28.38
CA CYS A 216 -0.72 -9.93 -28.55
C CYS A 216 -0.86 -9.39 -29.97
N ASP A 217 -0.56 -8.09 -30.15
CA ASP A 217 -0.39 -7.47 -31.49
C ASP A 217 1.00 -7.83 -32.09
N GLU A 218 1.25 -7.34 -33.29
CA GLU A 218 2.50 -7.55 -34.05
C GLU A 218 3.76 -7.03 -33.33
N ASN A 219 3.60 -6.13 -32.37
CA ASN A 219 4.68 -5.57 -31.56
C ASN A 219 4.84 -6.30 -30.22
N GLY A 220 4.10 -7.38 -29.96
CA GLY A 220 4.08 -8.11 -28.71
C GLY A 220 3.29 -7.44 -27.59
N ASN A 221 2.52 -6.38 -27.86
CA ASN A 221 1.70 -5.77 -26.84
C ASN A 221 0.49 -6.65 -26.50
N PRO A 222 0.23 -6.94 -25.22
CA PRO A 222 -0.93 -7.72 -24.80
C PRO A 222 -2.24 -7.04 -25.19
N MET A 223 -3.11 -7.79 -25.85
CA MET A 223 -4.44 -7.33 -26.27
C MET A 223 -5.54 -7.98 -25.44
N SER A 224 -5.44 -9.28 -25.21
CA SER A 224 -6.44 -10.02 -24.45
C SER A 224 -5.83 -11.24 -23.79
N THR A 225 -6.32 -11.55 -22.60
CA THR A 225 -6.02 -12.80 -21.90
C THR A 225 -7.29 -13.64 -21.77
N GLN A 226 -7.12 -14.96 -21.74
CA GLN A 226 -8.23 -15.88 -21.47
C GLN A 226 -7.74 -17.06 -20.66
N VAL A 227 -8.52 -17.45 -19.66
CA VAL A 227 -8.23 -18.63 -18.84
C VAL A 227 -9.16 -19.75 -19.28
N PHE A 228 -8.59 -20.94 -19.45
CA PHE A 228 -9.29 -22.14 -19.85
C PHE A 228 -9.13 -23.23 -18.78
N LYS A 229 -9.95 -24.27 -18.85
CA LYS A 229 -9.80 -25.45 -18.00
C LYS A 229 -8.43 -26.08 -18.20
N GLY A 230 -7.87 -26.65 -17.14
CA GLY A 230 -6.54 -27.22 -17.13
C GLY A 230 -6.29 -28.37 -18.09
N ASN A 231 -7.34 -29.08 -18.53
CA ASN A 231 -7.31 -30.15 -19.53
C ASN A 231 -7.54 -29.67 -20.98
N THR A 232 -7.61 -28.35 -21.20
CA THR A 232 -7.88 -27.79 -22.53
C THR A 232 -6.66 -27.98 -23.44
N ASN A 233 -6.89 -28.52 -24.64
CA ASN A 233 -5.85 -28.66 -25.66
C ASN A 233 -5.55 -27.30 -26.30
N ASN A 234 -4.28 -27.01 -26.58
CA ASN A 234 -3.82 -25.76 -27.18
C ASN A 234 -4.58 -25.42 -28.47
N THR A 235 -4.76 -26.39 -29.37
CA THR A 235 -5.44 -26.18 -30.64
C THR A 235 -6.91 -25.77 -30.49
N SER A 236 -7.61 -26.23 -29.45
CA SER A 236 -9.01 -25.89 -29.22
C SER A 236 -9.19 -24.44 -28.75
N THR A 237 -8.15 -23.80 -28.23
CA THR A 237 -8.19 -22.40 -27.78
C THR A 237 -8.19 -21.40 -28.95
N PHE A 238 -7.61 -21.78 -30.09
CA PHE A 238 -7.41 -20.90 -31.26
C PHE A 238 -8.72 -20.33 -31.83
N ALA A 239 -9.74 -21.15 -32.00
CA ALA A 239 -11.01 -20.74 -32.60
C ALA A 239 -11.68 -19.58 -31.88
N SER A 240 -11.58 -19.56 -30.54
CA SER A 240 -12.10 -18.49 -29.70
C SER A 240 -11.34 -17.18 -29.90
N GLN A 241 -10.01 -17.26 -30.07
CA GLN A 241 -9.14 -16.09 -30.26
C GLN A 241 -9.32 -15.50 -31.66
N ILE A 242 -9.51 -16.30 -32.68
CA ILE A 242 -9.84 -15.84 -34.05
C ILE A 242 -11.14 -15.04 -34.05
N LYS A 243 -12.19 -15.56 -33.41
CA LYS A 243 -13.47 -14.86 -33.27
C LYS A 243 -13.30 -13.54 -32.51
N LYS A 244 -12.49 -13.53 -31.44
CA LYS A 244 -12.20 -12.34 -30.64
C LYS A 244 -11.48 -11.28 -31.47
N ALA A 245 -10.42 -11.63 -32.18
CA ALA A 245 -9.66 -10.74 -33.05
C ALA A 245 -10.55 -10.11 -34.14
N LYS A 246 -11.40 -10.90 -34.78
CA LYS A 246 -12.32 -10.46 -35.83
C LYS A 246 -13.40 -9.52 -35.25
N ASN A 247 -14.07 -9.94 -34.20
CA ASN A 247 -15.30 -9.27 -33.72
C ASN A 247 -15.01 -8.06 -32.81
N ARG A 248 -13.95 -8.10 -32.03
CA ARG A 248 -13.60 -7.04 -31.06
C ARG A 248 -12.54 -6.09 -31.59
N PHE A 249 -11.56 -6.61 -32.33
CA PHE A 249 -10.41 -5.82 -32.77
C PHE A 249 -10.47 -5.46 -34.26
N ASN A 250 -11.62 -5.64 -34.88
CA ASN A 250 -11.94 -5.23 -36.26
C ASN A 250 -10.89 -5.65 -37.32
N CYS A 251 -10.36 -6.85 -37.17
CA CYS A 251 -9.31 -7.37 -38.04
C CYS A 251 -9.90 -7.95 -39.30
N LYS A 252 -9.55 -7.36 -40.45
CA LYS A 252 -10.00 -7.85 -41.77
C LYS A 252 -9.23 -9.07 -42.23
N LYS A 253 -7.96 -9.19 -41.89
CA LYS A 253 -7.08 -10.29 -42.24
C LYS A 253 -6.27 -10.66 -41.00
N VAL A 254 -6.32 -11.91 -40.58
CA VAL A 254 -5.67 -12.37 -39.38
C VAL A 254 -4.59 -13.39 -39.77
N ILE A 255 -3.37 -13.11 -39.40
CA ILE A 255 -2.26 -14.07 -39.44
C ILE A 255 -1.95 -14.43 -37.98
N PHE A 256 -2.16 -15.69 -37.62
CA PHE A 256 -1.79 -16.18 -36.32
C PHE A 256 -0.44 -16.85 -36.39
N ILE A 257 0.42 -16.51 -35.45
CA ILE A 257 1.70 -17.18 -35.21
C ILE A 257 1.58 -17.74 -33.80
N GLY A 258 1.72 -19.02 -33.67
CA GLY A 258 1.70 -19.78 -32.41
C GLY A 258 2.55 -21.02 -32.53
N ASP A 259 3.01 -21.50 -31.39
CA ASP A 259 3.82 -22.71 -31.24
C ASP A 259 2.94 -23.94 -31.11
#